data_14b687b947ea694d1bfca7bf64b4e75b
#
_entry.id   14b687b947ea694d1bfca7bf64b4e75b
#
_cell.length_a   1.000
_cell.length_b   1.000
_cell.length_c   1.000
_cell.angle_alpha   90.00
_cell.angle_beta   90.00
_cell.angle_gamma   90.00
#
_symmetry.space_group_name_H-M   'P 1'
#
loop_
_entity.id
_entity.type
_entity.pdbx_description
1 polymer ?
#
loop_
_entity_poly.entity_id
_entity_poly.type
_entity_poly.pdbx_seq_one_letter_code
_entity_poly.pdbx_strand_id
1 'polypeptide(L)'
;SYATHGGTWVAFRQPVLREAARRNGKPVEFTYQANPGEVWEEDEFWIELSWRIDPDGSMGIRKHVESPYRKGEKITIEEYYQYIFERVKGLPEVAKKEGLTEFEYMAKYGAFEIEKGQSYKKNETPLTSEQLKDAKVDPKTQVISKNGKPIGVMIEGKAVVGFPTPSRKNEFYSQTMVDWKWPEY
;
A
#
# COMPACT_ATOMS: atom_id res chain seq x y z
N SER A 1 1.41 -11.48 -5.17
CA SER A 1 1.02 -10.07 -5.04
C SER A 1 0.48 -9.78 -3.64
N TYR A 2 0.69 -8.59 -3.17
CA TYR A 2 0.20 -8.10 -1.89
C TYR A 2 -0.73 -6.91 -2.13
N ALA A 3 -1.62 -6.61 -1.20
CA ALA A 3 -2.45 -5.43 -1.23
C ALA A 3 -2.21 -4.60 0.04
N THR A 4 -1.62 -3.43 -0.13
CA THR A 4 -1.57 -2.38 0.88
C THR A 4 -2.53 -1.29 0.43
N HIS A 5 -3.69 -1.26 0.95
CA HIS A 5 -4.56 -0.11 0.79
C HIS A 5 -4.39 0.72 2.04
N GLY A 6 -4.12 1.97 2.03
CA GLY A 6 -3.94 2.83 3.21
C GLY A 6 -4.90 2.55 4.38
N GLY A 7 -5.28 1.32 4.51
CA GLY A 7 -6.19 0.71 5.44
C GLY A 7 -5.49 0.04 6.61
N THR A 8 -6.29 -0.71 7.35
CA THR A 8 -5.87 -1.40 8.56
C THR A 8 -5.23 -2.76 8.32
N TRP A 9 -5.28 -3.26 7.10
CA TRP A 9 -4.84 -4.61 6.74
C TRP A 9 -3.83 -4.63 5.61
N VAL A 10 -2.87 -5.55 5.70
CA VAL A 10 -2.07 -6.04 4.57
C VAL A 10 -2.46 -7.48 4.29
N ALA A 11 -2.68 -7.82 3.03
CA ALA A 11 -3.01 -9.17 2.59
C ALA A 11 -1.94 -9.71 1.64
N PHE A 12 -1.67 -10.99 1.73
CA PHE A 12 -0.71 -11.68 0.88
C PHE A 12 -1.39 -12.80 0.11
N ARG A 13 -1.27 -12.77 -1.20
CA ARG A 13 -1.76 -13.81 -2.11
C ARG A 13 -0.58 -14.45 -2.82
N GLN A 14 -0.60 -15.77 -2.88
CA GLN A 14 0.42 -16.55 -3.57
C GLN A 14 -0.21 -17.28 -4.77
N PRO A 15 0.52 -17.43 -5.90
CA PRO A 15 0.06 -18.23 -7.04
C PRO A 15 -0.12 -19.69 -6.62
N VAL A 16 -1.36 -20.16 -6.64
CA VAL A 16 -1.74 -21.47 -6.06
C VAL A 16 -0.99 -22.61 -6.73
N LEU A 17 -0.86 -22.60 -8.07
CA LEU A 17 -0.19 -23.69 -8.78
C LEU A 17 1.31 -23.71 -8.52
N ARG A 18 1.97 -22.54 -8.41
CA ARG A 18 3.38 -22.46 -8.02
C ARG A 18 3.60 -23.04 -6.62
N GLU A 19 2.79 -22.64 -5.67
CA GLU A 19 2.90 -23.12 -4.30
C GLU A 19 2.57 -24.61 -4.17
N ALA A 20 1.56 -25.09 -4.89
CA ALA A 20 1.25 -26.52 -4.94
C ALA A 20 2.39 -27.33 -5.57
N ALA A 21 3.01 -26.85 -6.65
CA ALA A 21 4.15 -27.48 -7.29
C ALA A 21 5.35 -27.58 -6.33
N ARG A 22 5.70 -26.47 -5.65
CA ARG A 22 6.79 -26.42 -4.67
C ARG A 22 6.55 -27.36 -3.49
N ARG A 23 5.35 -27.40 -2.93
CA ARG A 23 4.96 -28.32 -1.85
C ARG A 23 5.03 -29.81 -2.27
N ASN A 24 4.89 -30.09 -3.55
CA ASN A 24 5.07 -31.40 -4.14
C ASN A 24 6.53 -31.67 -4.59
N GLY A 25 7.49 -30.86 -4.16
CA GLY A 25 8.92 -31.06 -4.43
C GLY A 25 9.36 -30.74 -5.84
N LYS A 26 8.54 -30.02 -6.65
CA LYS A 26 8.97 -29.57 -7.98
C LYS A 26 9.82 -28.31 -7.86
N PRO A 27 10.98 -28.22 -8.50
CA PRO A 27 11.85 -27.04 -8.49
C PRO A 27 11.27 -25.96 -9.41
N VAL A 28 10.29 -25.21 -8.91
CA VAL A 28 9.64 -24.12 -9.64
C VAL A 28 10.19 -22.79 -9.13
N GLU A 29 10.88 -22.06 -10.00
CA GLU A 29 11.39 -20.73 -9.71
C GLU A 29 10.31 -19.66 -10.01
N PHE A 30 9.69 -19.74 -11.20
CA PHE A 30 8.72 -18.76 -11.66
C PHE A 30 7.32 -19.34 -11.82
N THR A 31 6.31 -18.49 -11.68
CA THR A 31 4.90 -18.86 -11.77
C THR A 31 4.55 -19.52 -13.11
N TYR A 32 5.11 -19.04 -14.22
CA TYR A 32 4.83 -19.61 -15.56
C TYR A 32 5.29 -21.06 -15.72
N GLN A 33 6.24 -21.53 -14.92
CA GLN A 33 6.70 -22.93 -14.95
C GLN A 33 5.67 -23.91 -14.37
N ALA A 34 4.76 -23.43 -13.53
CA ALA A 34 3.71 -24.23 -12.92
C ALA A 34 2.34 -24.05 -13.60
N ASN A 35 2.13 -22.93 -14.27
CA ASN A 35 0.89 -22.59 -14.92
C ASN A 35 0.90 -23.03 -16.39
N PRO A 36 -0.24 -23.43 -16.97
CA PRO A 36 -0.35 -23.61 -18.41
C PRO A 36 -0.21 -22.26 -19.12
N GLY A 37 0.62 -22.25 -20.16
CA GLY A 37 0.95 -21.02 -20.91
C GLY A 37 2.04 -20.19 -20.21
N GLU A 38 2.26 -18.99 -20.75
CA GLU A 38 3.29 -18.06 -20.26
C GLU A 38 2.70 -17.06 -19.24
N VAL A 39 2.07 -17.57 -18.19
CA VAL A 39 1.43 -16.75 -17.16
C VAL A 39 2.43 -16.43 -16.06
N TRP A 40 2.73 -15.14 -15.90
CA TRP A 40 3.60 -14.60 -14.86
C TRP A 40 2.80 -14.08 -13.67
N GLU A 41 3.39 -14.11 -12.50
CA GLU A 41 2.99 -13.21 -11.44
C GLU A 41 3.48 -11.79 -11.76
N GLU A 42 2.69 -10.79 -11.45
CA GLU A 42 2.98 -9.40 -11.83
C GLU A 42 4.34 -8.92 -11.27
N ASP A 43 4.60 -9.15 -9.99
CA ASP A 43 5.84 -8.71 -9.35
C ASP A 43 7.07 -9.45 -9.92
N GLU A 44 6.97 -10.76 -10.18
CA GLU A 44 8.01 -11.54 -10.86
C GLU A 44 8.31 -10.98 -12.25
N PHE A 45 7.27 -10.65 -13.01
CA PHE A 45 7.42 -10.10 -14.36
C PHE A 45 8.21 -8.78 -14.33
N TRP A 46 7.82 -7.85 -13.44
CA TRP A 46 8.49 -6.54 -13.37
C TRP A 46 9.94 -6.65 -12.89
N ILE A 47 10.23 -7.53 -11.94
CA ILE A 47 11.61 -7.79 -11.49
C ILE A 47 12.46 -8.33 -12.65
N GLU A 48 11.96 -9.35 -13.36
CA GLU A 48 12.67 -9.94 -14.49
C GLU A 48 12.87 -8.95 -15.64
N LEU A 49 11.84 -8.21 -16.00
CA LEU A 49 11.90 -7.21 -17.06
C LEU A 49 12.92 -6.12 -16.73
N SER A 50 12.85 -5.57 -15.51
CA SER A 50 13.77 -4.52 -15.05
C SER A 50 15.22 -4.97 -15.06
N TRP A 51 15.48 -6.21 -14.63
CA TRP A 51 16.81 -6.79 -14.65
C TRP A 51 17.39 -6.98 -16.05
N ARG A 52 16.53 -7.38 -17.01
CA ARG A 52 16.92 -7.61 -18.41
C ARG A 52 17.11 -6.32 -19.21
N ILE A 53 16.34 -5.28 -18.92
CA ILE A 53 16.45 -3.97 -19.59
C ILE A 53 17.76 -3.27 -19.20
N ASP A 54 18.20 -3.41 -17.96
CA ASP A 54 19.37 -2.72 -17.42
C ASP A 54 20.40 -3.73 -16.85
N PRO A 55 21.01 -4.56 -17.70
CA PRO A 55 21.85 -5.66 -17.24
C PRO A 55 23.17 -5.21 -16.59
N ASP A 56 23.66 -4.02 -16.93
CA ASP A 56 24.88 -3.42 -16.39
C ASP A 56 24.63 -2.30 -15.37
N GLY A 57 23.36 -1.93 -15.14
CA GLY A 57 22.98 -0.88 -14.20
C GLY A 57 23.15 0.55 -14.73
N SER A 58 23.53 0.72 -16.01
CA SER A 58 23.82 2.04 -16.59
C SER A 58 22.59 2.95 -16.70
N MET A 59 21.40 2.38 -16.81
CA MET A 59 20.14 3.11 -16.85
C MET A 59 19.62 3.47 -15.46
N GLY A 60 20.19 2.93 -14.40
CA GLY A 60 19.78 3.16 -13.03
C GLY A 60 18.47 2.45 -12.63
N ILE A 61 17.98 1.51 -13.44
CA ILE A 61 16.78 0.70 -13.16
C ILE A 61 17.15 -0.50 -12.27
N ARG A 62 18.25 -1.19 -12.60
CA ARG A 62 18.69 -2.41 -11.93
C ARG A 62 18.79 -2.27 -10.41
N LYS A 63 19.28 -1.13 -9.90
CA LYS A 63 19.42 -0.85 -8.46
C LYS A 63 18.09 -1.00 -7.67
N HIS A 64 16.94 -0.88 -8.33
CA HIS A 64 15.63 -1.02 -7.70
C HIS A 64 15.15 -2.48 -7.61
N VAL A 65 15.84 -3.38 -8.30
CA VAL A 65 15.56 -4.83 -8.32
C VAL A 65 16.78 -5.67 -7.91
N GLU A 66 17.78 -5.03 -7.31
CA GLU A 66 18.86 -5.73 -6.59
C GLU A 66 18.37 -6.20 -5.22
N SER A 67 18.86 -7.37 -4.81
CA SER A 67 18.57 -7.90 -3.48
C SER A 67 19.13 -7.00 -2.38
N PRO A 68 18.33 -6.58 -1.40
CA PRO A 68 18.84 -5.88 -0.23
C PRO A 68 19.63 -6.80 0.72
N TYR A 69 19.57 -8.11 0.50
CA TYR A 69 20.22 -9.14 1.34
C TYR A 69 21.48 -9.72 0.67
N ARG A 70 21.57 -9.66 -0.68
CA ARG A 70 22.67 -10.24 -1.48
C ARG A 70 23.16 -9.21 -2.50
N LYS A 71 24.20 -8.49 -2.14
CA LYS A 71 24.73 -7.36 -2.93
C LYS A 71 25.05 -7.75 -4.38
N GLY A 72 24.52 -6.98 -5.33
CA GLY A 72 24.78 -7.14 -6.75
C GLY A 72 24.00 -8.29 -7.42
N GLU A 73 23.19 -9.01 -6.67
CA GLU A 73 22.33 -10.06 -7.20
C GLU A 73 20.89 -9.57 -7.40
N LYS A 74 20.19 -10.19 -8.35
CA LYS A 74 18.76 -9.93 -8.55
C LYS A 74 17.99 -10.37 -7.32
N ILE A 75 17.03 -9.55 -6.90
CA ILE A 75 16.09 -9.90 -5.84
C ILE A 75 15.22 -11.09 -6.26
N THR A 76 15.05 -12.06 -5.36
CA THR A 76 14.03 -13.10 -5.55
C THR A 76 12.66 -12.59 -5.16
N ILE A 77 11.59 -13.29 -5.59
CA ILE A 77 10.23 -12.90 -5.22
C ILE A 77 9.98 -13.01 -3.71
N GLU A 78 10.56 -14.00 -3.07
CA GLU A 78 10.49 -14.19 -1.63
C GLU A 78 11.20 -13.05 -0.88
N GLU A 79 12.40 -12.67 -1.33
CA GLU A 79 13.14 -11.53 -0.75
C GLU A 79 12.39 -10.22 -0.96
N TYR A 80 11.73 -10.05 -2.11
CA TYR A 80 10.92 -8.87 -2.40
C TYR A 80 9.76 -8.74 -1.42
N TYR A 81 9.03 -9.81 -1.16
CA TYR A 81 7.97 -9.80 -0.16
C TYR A 81 8.50 -9.68 1.27
N GLN A 82 9.60 -10.35 1.61
CA GLN A 82 10.26 -10.19 2.91
C GLN A 82 10.60 -8.71 3.15
N TYR A 83 11.24 -8.06 2.17
CA TYR A 83 11.61 -6.64 2.22
C TYR A 83 10.41 -5.71 2.44
N ILE A 84 9.26 -6.01 1.84
CA ILE A 84 8.03 -5.24 2.02
C ILE A 84 7.47 -5.48 3.42
N PHE A 85 7.37 -6.74 3.84
CA PHE A 85 6.73 -7.11 5.10
C PHE A 85 7.52 -6.66 6.33
N GLU A 86 8.84 -6.60 6.27
CA GLU A 86 9.69 -6.02 7.32
C GLU A 86 9.33 -4.56 7.65
N ARG A 87 8.68 -3.86 6.71
CA ARG A 87 8.29 -2.46 6.86
C ARG A 87 6.84 -2.26 7.27
N VAL A 88 6.12 -3.36 7.42
CA VAL A 88 4.72 -3.32 7.91
C VAL A 88 4.74 -3.13 9.42
N LYS A 89 4.19 -2.02 9.89
CA LYS A 89 4.16 -1.66 11.31
C LYS A 89 3.53 -2.78 12.15
N GLY A 90 4.29 -3.29 13.10
CA GLY A 90 3.84 -4.31 14.06
C GLY A 90 3.99 -5.75 13.56
N LEU A 91 4.20 -5.98 12.27
CA LEU A 91 4.38 -7.33 11.73
C LEU A 91 5.69 -7.97 12.16
N PRO A 92 6.87 -7.29 12.14
CA PRO A 92 8.12 -7.88 12.59
C PRO A 92 8.07 -8.38 14.04
N GLU A 93 7.44 -7.62 14.93
CA GLU A 93 7.32 -7.97 16.33
C GLU A 93 6.47 -9.22 16.53
N VAL A 94 5.41 -9.38 15.73
CA VAL A 94 4.50 -10.54 15.83
C VAL A 94 5.14 -11.77 15.21
N ALA A 95 5.77 -11.64 14.02
CA ALA A 95 6.48 -12.74 13.38
C ALA A 95 7.60 -13.29 14.28
N LYS A 96 8.40 -12.40 14.86
CA LYS A 96 9.47 -12.78 15.81
C LYS A 96 8.98 -13.56 17.03
N LYS A 97 7.80 -13.20 17.56
CA LYS A 97 7.22 -13.95 18.71
C LYS A 97 6.88 -15.40 18.37
N GLU A 98 6.60 -15.67 17.10
CA GLU A 98 6.33 -17.02 16.61
C GLU A 98 7.59 -17.73 16.07
N GLY A 99 8.75 -17.07 16.10
CA GLY A 99 10.00 -17.62 15.54
C GLY A 99 9.99 -17.70 14.02
N LEU A 100 9.19 -16.85 13.34
CA LEU A 100 9.03 -16.79 11.89
C LEU A 100 9.66 -15.51 11.33
N THR A 101 10.06 -15.55 10.06
CA THR A 101 10.28 -14.35 9.28
C THR A 101 8.92 -13.71 8.93
N GLU A 102 8.93 -12.45 8.51
CA GLU A 102 7.72 -11.73 8.12
C GLU A 102 7.06 -12.38 6.90
N PHE A 103 7.87 -12.85 5.95
CA PHE A 103 7.39 -13.62 4.79
C PHE A 103 6.71 -14.93 5.23
N GLU A 104 7.35 -15.72 6.09
CA GLU A 104 6.79 -16.98 6.60
C GLU A 104 5.50 -16.75 7.38
N TYR A 105 5.44 -15.67 8.19
CA TYR A 105 4.24 -15.27 8.90
C TYR A 105 3.09 -14.98 7.93
N MET A 106 3.35 -14.16 6.91
CA MET A 106 2.35 -13.80 5.90
C MET A 106 1.96 -14.98 5.01
N ALA A 107 2.89 -15.87 4.70
CA ALA A 107 2.60 -17.11 3.97
C ALA A 107 1.71 -18.07 4.78
N LYS A 108 1.84 -18.06 6.11
CA LYS A 108 1.05 -18.89 7.03
C LYS A 108 -0.37 -18.33 7.23
N TYR A 109 -0.49 -17.03 7.45
CA TYR A 109 -1.76 -16.41 7.85
C TYR A 109 -2.50 -15.70 6.71
N GLY A 110 -1.83 -15.32 5.66
CA GLY A 110 -2.40 -14.66 4.47
C GLY A 110 -2.78 -13.19 4.67
N ALA A 111 -2.91 -12.71 5.91
CA ALA A 111 -3.26 -11.33 6.20
C ALA A 111 -2.76 -10.90 7.58
N PHE A 112 -2.49 -9.60 7.73
CA PHE A 112 -2.11 -8.98 8.99
C PHE A 112 -2.86 -7.67 9.22
N GLU A 113 -3.41 -7.47 10.41
CA GLU A 113 -4.07 -6.23 10.78
C GLU A 113 -3.06 -5.24 11.36
N ILE A 114 -2.80 -4.15 10.62
CA ILE A 114 -1.82 -3.11 11.00
C ILE A 114 -2.36 -2.26 12.15
N GLU A 115 -3.64 -1.89 12.06
CA GLU A 115 -4.32 -1.07 13.07
C GLU A 115 -5.67 -1.69 13.42
N LYS A 116 -5.91 -1.92 14.70
CA LYS A 116 -7.23 -2.34 15.17
C LYS A 116 -8.21 -1.18 15.08
N GLY A 117 -9.34 -1.41 14.42
CA GLY A 117 -10.40 -0.43 14.30
C GLY A 117 -10.80 -0.10 12.86
N GLN A 118 -11.66 0.91 12.72
CA GLN A 118 -12.26 1.26 11.44
C GLN A 118 -11.55 2.48 10.83
N SER A 119 -10.51 2.24 10.03
CA SER A 119 -9.73 3.33 9.41
C SER A 119 -10.57 4.23 8.50
N TYR A 120 -11.65 3.71 7.92
CA TYR A 120 -12.58 4.49 7.11
C TYR A 120 -13.39 5.51 7.94
N LYS A 121 -13.41 5.38 9.27
CA LYS A 121 -14.02 6.37 10.17
C LYS A 121 -13.04 7.46 10.63
N LYS A 122 -11.80 7.46 10.18
CA LYS A 122 -10.84 8.53 10.53
C LYS A 122 -11.33 9.92 10.14
N ASN A 123 -12.10 10.02 9.06
CA ASN A 123 -12.74 11.26 8.63
C ASN A 123 -13.85 11.75 9.59
N GLU A 124 -14.43 10.87 10.43
CA GLU A 124 -15.40 11.22 11.46
C GLU A 124 -14.76 11.62 12.80
N THR A 125 -13.41 11.61 12.88
CA THR A 125 -12.70 11.99 14.11
C THR A 125 -13.03 13.44 14.48
N PRO A 126 -13.52 13.70 15.72
CA PRO A 126 -13.81 15.05 16.15
C PRO A 126 -12.55 15.93 16.19
N LEU A 127 -12.69 17.19 15.79
CA LEU A 127 -11.66 18.19 16.00
C LEU A 127 -11.57 18.55 17.47
N THR A 128 -10.36 18.72 17.97
CA THR A 128 -10.10 19.14 19.35
C THR A 128 -10.41 20.62 19.55
N SER A 129 -10.66 21.03 20.78
CA SER A 129 -10.86 22.45 21.13
C SER A 129 -9.67 23.33 20.74
N GLU A 130 -8.46 22.80 20.81
CA GLU A 130 -7.24 23.50 20.39
C GLU A 130 -7.18 23.70 18.88
N GLN A 131 -7.58 22.70 18.10
CA GLN A 131 -7.68 22.82 16.65
C GLN A 131 -8.74 23.85 16.25
N LEU A 132 -9.85 23.91 16.97
CA LEU A 132 -10.96 24.83 16.71
C LEU A 132 -10.68 26.26 17.17
N LYS A 133 -9.72 26.47 18.05
CA LYS A 133 -9.33 27.82 18.50
C LYS A 133 -8.88 28.64 17.27
N ASP A 134 -9.50 29.83 17.10
CA ASP A 134 -9.27 30.76 15.99
C ASP A 134 -9.62 30.19 14.59
N ALA A 135 -10.31 29.06 14.53
CA ALA A 135 -10.81 28.50 13.27
C ALA A 135 -12.10 29.21 12.84
N LYS A 136 -12.30 29.30 11.52
CA LYS A 136 -13.51 29.90 10.93
C LYS A 136 -14.28 28.83 10.18
N VAL A 137 -15.61 28.85 10.33
CA VAL A 137 -16.54 27.99 9.61
C VAL A 137 -17.15 28.77 8.47
N ASP A 138 -17.03 28.28 7.26
CA ASP A 138 -17.74 28.83 6.11
C ASP A 138 -19.24 28.46 6.22
N PRO A 139 -20.16 29.42 6.23
CA PRO A 139 -21.60 29.14 6.43
C PRO A 139 -22.26 28.41 5.27
N LYS A 140 -21.68 28.46 4.06
CA LYS A 140 -22.23 27.79 2.87
C LYS A 140 -21.69 26.37 2.72
N THR A 141 -20.39 26.21 2.81
CA THR A 141 -19.72 24.92 2.58
C THR A 141 -19.60 24.07 3.84
N GLN A 142 -19.71 24.72 5.00
CA GLN A 142 -19.49 24.13 6.32
C GLN A 142 -18.03 23.72 6.57
N VAL A 143 -17.09 24.14 5.69
CA VAL A 143 -15.66 23.87 5.86
C VAL A 143 -15.11 24.69 7.01
N ILE A 144 -14.32 24.05 7.86
CA ILE A 144 -13.60 24.66 8.98
C ILE A 144 -12.18 24.94 8.53
N SER A 145 -11.76 26.19 8.56
CA SER A 145 -10.43 26.62 8.14
C SER A 145 -9.69 27.34 9.28
N LYS A 146 -8.36 27.10 9.35
CA LYS A 146 -7.45 27.79 10.24
C LYS A 146 -6.24 28.26 9.44
N ASN A 147 -5.89 29.55 9.57
CA ASN A 147 -4.79 30.15 8.80
C ASN A 147 -4.93 29.94 7.27
N GLY A 148 -6.14 30.04 6.74
CA GLY A 148 -6.43 29.87 5.32
C GLY A 148 -6.39 28.42 4.81
N LYS A 149 -6.16 27.43 5.68
CA LYS A 149 -6.13 26.03 5.30
C LYS A 149 -7.36 25.29 5.86
N PRO A 150 -8.04 24.44 5.08
CA PRO A 150 -9.13 23.63 5.56
C PRO A 150 -8.58 22.56 6.53
N ILE A 151 -9.14 22.50 7.74
CA ILE A 151 -8.75 21.56 8.78
C ILE A 151 -9.85 20.55 9.11
N GLY A 152 -11.10 20.82 8.70
CA GLY A 152 -12.23 19.96 8.95
C GLY A 152 -13.52 20.49 8.37
N VAL A 153 -14.63 19.90 8.74
CA VAL A 153 -15.98 20.24 8.27
C VAL A 153 -17.01 20.03 9.39
N MET A 154 -18.07 20.83 9.36
CA MET A 154 -19.26 20.61 10.20
C MET A 154 -20.17 19.58 9.54
N ILE A 155 -20.47 18.48 10.21
CA ILE A 155 -21.43 17.45 9.79
C ILE A 155 -22.41 17.24 10.94
N GLU A 156 -23.68 17.46 10.71
CA GLU A 156 -24.76 17.28 11.71
C GLU A 156 -24.44 17.96 13.05
N GLY A 157 -23.91 19.17 12.99
CA GLY A 157 -23.55 19.97 14.17
C GLY A 157 -22.26 19.54 14.88
N LYS A 158 -21.51 18.58 14.33
CA LYS A 158 -20.23 18.12 14.87
C LYS A 158 -19.08 18.59 13.99
N ALA A 159 -18.03 19.12 14.61
CA ALA A 159 -16.79 19.47 13.93
C ALA A 159 -15.89 18.24 13.81
N VAL A 160 -15.69 17.75 12.59
CA VAL A 160 -14.87 16.55 12.31
C VAL A 160 -13.73 16.86 11.31
N VAL A 161 -12.72 16.02 11.31
CA VAL A 161 -11.55 16.15 10.41
C VAL A 161 -11.98 16.14 8.94
N GLY A 162 -12.95 15.29 8.57
CA GLY A 162 -13.39 15.13 7.18
C GLY A 162 -12.36 14.43 6.28
N PHE A 163 -12.68 14.33 5.00
CA PHE A 163 -11.80 13.74 3.99
C PHE A 163 -10.61 14.68 3.67
N PRO A 164 -9.49 14.14 3.16
CA PRO A 164 -8.33 14.95 2.74
C PRO A 164 -8.56 15.65 1.37
N THR A 165 -9.70 16.30 1.23
CA THR A 165 -10.14 17.06 0.05
C THR A 165 -10.30 18.53 0.41
N PRO A 166 -10.36 19.46 -0.56
CA PRO A 166 -10.61 20.88 -0.29
C PRO A 166 -11.92 21.14 0.47
N SER A 167 -13.00 20.43 0.15
CA SER A 167 -14.29 20.55 0.83
C SER A 167 -14.35 19.76 2.16
N ARG A 168 -13.35 18.96 2.45
CA ARG A 168 -13.35 17.99 3.58
C ARG A 168 -14.49 16.97 3.52
N LYS A 169 -15.16 16.83 2.38
CA LYS A 169 -16.20 15.84 2.08
C LYS A 169 -15.71 14.90 0.98
N ASN A 170 -16.44 13.83 0.75
CA ASN A 170 -16.21 13.00 -0.44
C ASN A 170 -16.55 13.82 -1.68
N GLU A 171 -15.58 13.98 -2.57
CA GLU A 171 -15.73 14.77 -3.80
C GLU A 171 -15.81 13.86 -5.02
N PHE A 172 -16.82 14.09 -5.85
CA PHE A 172 -16.95 13.50 -7.18
C PHE A 172 -16.47 14.46 -8.28
N TYR A 173 -16.23 15.73 -7.91
CA TYR A 173 -15.66 16.76 -8.77
C TYR A 173 -14.18 16.92 -8.46
N SER A 174 -13.33 16.90 -9.47
CA SER A 174 -11.89 17.08 -9.33
C SER A 174 -11.42 18.40 -9.97
N GLN A 175 -11.17 19.40 -9.14
CA GLN A 175 -10.59 20.65 -9.61
C GLN A 175 -9.23 20.43 -10.31
N THR A 176 -8.45 19.47 -9.84
CA THR A 176 -7.16 19.09 -10.45
C THR A 176 -7.32 18.67 -11.91
N MET A 177 -8.35 17.88 -12.23
CA MET A 177 -8.62 17.46 -13.62
C MET A 177 -9.04 18.63 -14.48
N VAL A 178 -9.84 19.56 -13.94
CA VAL A 178 -10.20 20.81 -14.64
C VAL A 178 -8.96 21.65 -14.90
N ASP A 179 -8.10 21.84 -13.92
CA ASP A 179 -6.87 22.63 -14.02
C ASP A 179 -5.90 22.02 -15.06
N TRP A 180 -5.88 20.69 -15.17
CA TRP A 180 -5.12 19.95 -16.16
C TRP A 180 -5.79 19.96 -17.56
N LYS A 181 -6.98 20.54 -17.67
CA LYS A 181 -7.77 20.55 -18.92
C LYS A 181 -7.98 19.15 -19.49
N TRP A 182 -8.33 18.21 -18.63
CA TRP A 182 -8.62 16.84 -19.03
C TRP A 182 -9.83 16.82 -19.98
N PRO A 183 -9.71 16.28 -21.21
CA PRO A 183 -10.73 16.44 -22.24
C PRO A 183 -12.07 15.75 -21.94
N GLU A 184 -12.05 14.73 -21.09
CA GLU A 184 -13.25 13.99 -20.69
C GLU A 184 -13.96 14.56 -19.45
N TYR A 185 -13.54 15.74 -18.98
CA TYR A 185 -14.04 16.32 -17.73
C TYR A 185 -14.74 17.65 -17.95
#